data_dba504064846964114d71a1cdd14dd89
#
_entry.id   dba504064846964114d71a1cdd14dd89
#
_cell.length_a   1.000
_cell.length_b   1.000
_cell.length_c   1.000
_cell.angle_alpha   90.00
_cell.angle_beta   90.00
_cell.angle_gamma   90.00
#
_symmetry.space_group_name_H-M   'P 1'
#
loop_
_entity.id
_entity.type
_entity.pdbx_description
1 polymer ?
#
loop_
_entity_poly.entity_id
_entity_poly.type
_entity_poly.pdbx_seq_one_letter_code
_entity_poly.pdbx_strand_id
1 'polypeptide(L)'
;MTVPAEPLLRCTGIDMAYGSVQILFDVDFEVMPGEVVALLGTNGAGKSTLLKGICGLVRPKRGTVEFKGENITKLAADVTARRGIGMMPGGKAIFPTLSVAENLRMAAWLVRENAAYVEEAREEVLSLFPVLGHRRDQMAGNLSGGEQQMLALGSALMTRPELLMIDELSLGLAPTVVAELLEVVEEVHRRGTTIVIVEQSVNVALNLAERAVFMEKGQVRFEGPAAELLERPDILRSVFIAGAAVGTGEAPAPAQRNLRAVVSEPGSELVEPPVSDKVVLACQSVVKRFGGIVAVDGADFDLHQGEIVGLIGHNGAGKTTLMDCISGFLRVDGGRIILRGVDVTDWPPHLRATGAMGRSFQDAMLFPTLTVEETIAVAREQHVASRDMFAAALQLPASFESELQVMADVEELVELMHLEAYRQKLTGELSTGTRRIVDLACILAQDPKVLLLDEPSGGVAQKETEALGPLLREIAARTGCSIVIIEHDMPLVSGLCDRLVALELGSVIAEGPPDEVLSHPAVIASYLGTDEKAIARSGALGAVNAPPAG
;
A
#
# COMPACT_ATOMS: atom_id res chain seq x y z
N MET A 1 30.76 13.97 -34.18
CA MET A 1 29.31 13.76 -34.04
C MET A 1 29.13 12.35 -33.52
N THR A 2 28.93 12.19 -32.22
CA THR A 2 28.56 10.90 -31.61
C THR A 2 27.15 10.58 -32.07
N VAL A 3 26.97 9.44 -32.72
CA VAL A 3 25.65 8.90 -33.03
C VAL A 3 24.90 8.81 -31.69
N PRO A 4 23.68 9.34 -31.51
CA PRO A 4 22.94 9.15 -30.28
C PRO A 4 22.77 7.64 -30.05
N ALA A 5 23.05 7.19 -28.83
CA ALA A 5 22.89 5.78 -28.47
C ALA A 5 21.42 5.39 -28.66
N GLU A 6 21.16 4.28 -29.34
CA GLU A 6 19.79 3.77 -29.49
C GLU A 6 19.29 3.25 -28.13
N PRO A 7 18.05 3.54 -27.73
CA PRO A 7 17.48 3.03 -26.49
C PRO A 7 17.36 1.49 -26.54
N LEU A 8 17.61 0.86 -25.40
CA LEU A 8 17.40 -0.58 -25.22
C LEU A 8 15.91 -0.93 -25.30
N LEU A 9 15.08 -0.09 -24.69
CA LEU A 9 13.62 -0.19 -24.69
C LEU A 9 13.03 1.15 -25.14
N ARG A 10 12.04 1.10 -26.05
CA ARG A 10 11.25 2.27 -26.46
C ARG A 10 9.77 1.91 -26.49
N CYS A 11 8.98 2.66 -25.77
CA CYS A 11 7.52 2.63 -25.82
C CYS A 11 7.05 3.94 -26.45
N THR A 12 6.17 3.89 -27.47
CA THR A 12 5.68 5.06 -28.15
C THR A 12 4.15 5.03 -28.22
N GLY A 13 3.52 6.08 -27.67
CA GLY A 13 2.07 6.30 -27.74
C GLY A 13 1.26 5.16 -27.12
N ILE A 14 1.67 4.62 -25.98
CA ILE A 14 1.05 3.43 -25.37
C ILE A 14 -0.29 3.76 -24.74
N ASP A 15 -1.35 3.17 -25.30
CA ASP A 15 -2.68 3.11 -24.67
C ASP A 15 -2.95 1.69 -24.15
N MET A 16 -3.32 1.55 -22.88
CA MET A 16 -3.67 0.26 -22.27
C MET A 16 -4.97 0.31 -21.49
N ALA A 17 -5.72 -0.78 -21.53
CA ALA A 17 -6.99 -0.88 -20.81
C ALA A 17 -7.28 -2.31 -20.35
N TYR A 18 -8.02 -2.46 -19.26
CA TYR A 18 -8.64 -3.69 -18.80
C TYR A 18 -10.13 -3.63 -19.09
N GLY A 19 -10.58 -4.44 -20.05
CA GLY A 19 -11.97 -4.38 -20.53
C GLY A 19 -12.32 -2.99 -21.11
N SER A 20 -13.28 -2.30 -20.50
CA SER A 20 -13.70 -0.94 -20.87
C SER A 20 -12.92 0.18 -20.14
N VAL A 21 -12.14 -0.15 -19.11
CA VAL A 21 -11.44 0.84 -18.29
C VAL A 21 -10.05 1.10 -18.86
N GLN A 22 -9.83 2.31 -19.38
CA GLN A 22 -8.51 2.73 -19.85
C GLN A 22 -7.65 3.16 -18.67
N ILE A 23 -6.40 2.68 -18.66
CA ILE A 23 -5.42 2.90 -17.58
C ILE A 23 -4.26 3.77 -18.05
N LEU A 24 -3.73 3.53 -19.26
CA LEU A 24 -2.65 4.33 -19.83
C LEU A 24 -3.16 5.12 -21.03
N PHE A 25 -2.69 6.34 -21.15
CA PHE A 25 -3.10 7.31 -22.16
C PHE A 25 -1.86 7.93 -22.82
N ASP A 26 -1.56 7.51 -24.04
CA ASP A 26 -0.50 8.07 -24.89
C ASP A 26 0.86 8.16 -24.18
N VAL A 27 1.30 7.03 -23.59
CA VAL A 27 2.53 6.97 -22.78
C VAL A 27 3.73 6.72 -23.69
N ASP A 28 4.70 7.66 -23.65
CA ASP A 28 6.05 7.49 -24.16
C ASP A 28 6.99 7.16 -22.99
N PHE A 29 7.87 6.16 -23.19
CA PHE A 29 8.83 5.74 -22.19
C PHE A 29 10.05 5.09 -22.87
N GLU A 30 11.25 5.55 -22.53
CA GLU A 30 12.50 5.01 -23.08
C GLU A 30 13.45 4.59 -21.96
N VAL A 31 14.32 3.61 -22.23
CA VAL A 31 15.38 3.17 -21.32
C VAL A 31 16.64 2.94 -22.12
N MET A 32 17.74 3.56 -21.71
CA MET A 32 19.03 3.39 -22.36
C MET A 32 19.77 2.13 -21.87
N PRO A 33 20.65 1.53 -22.69
CA PRO A 33 21.48 0.41 -22.23
C PRO A 33 22.32 0.78 -21.00
N GLY A 34 22.31 -0.06 -19.98
CA GLY A 34 23.07 0.17 -18.74
C GLY A 34 22.55 1.31 -17.88
N GLU A 35 21.30 1.74 -18.03
CA GLU A 35 20.66 2.78 -17.23
C GLU A 35 19.85 2.17 -16.09
N VAL A 36 19.76 2.86 -14.95
CA VAL A 36 18.77 2.60 -13.89
C VAL A 36 17.72 3.71 -13.93
N VAL A 37 16.48 3.35 -14.26
CA VAL A 37 15.36 4.28 -14.33
C VAL A 37 14.39 4.02 -13.19
N ALA A 38 14.06 5.05 -12.41
CA ALA A 38 12.98 5.00 -11.43
C ALA A 38 11.65 5.41 -12.08
N LEU A 39 10.66 4.51 -12.04
CA LEU A 39 9.30 4.80 -12.45
C LEU A 39 8.45 5.06 -11.20
N LEU A 40 8.20 6.33 -10.93
CA LEU A 40 7.51 6.84 -9.75
C LEU A 40 6.06 7.21 -10.07
N GLY A 41 5.25 7.37 -9.06
CA GLY A 41 3.88 7.85 -9.17
C GLY A 41 2.96 7.24 -8.13
N THR A 42 1.78 7.84 -8.00
CA THR A 42 0.75 7.41 -7.04
C THR A 42 0.23 6.01 -7.32
N ASN A 43 -0.46 5.42 -6.35
CA ASN A 43 -1.18 4.17 -6.55
C ASN A 43 -2.23 4.35 -7.64
N GLY A 44 -2.34 3.37 -8.54
CA GLY A 44 -3.24 3.48 -9.69
C GLY A 44 -2.75 4.35 -10.86
N ALA A 45 -1.54 4.95 -10.79
CA ALA A 45 -0.98 5.75 -11.88
C ALA A 45 -0.68 4.95 -13.17
N GLY A 46 -0.74 3.62 -13.12
CA GLY A 46 -0.54 2.77 -14.29
C GLY A 46 0.86 2.15 -14.41
N LYS A 47 1.74 2.33 -13.43
CA LYS A 47 3.14 1.83 -13.43
C LYS A 47 3.23 0.33 -13.73
N SER A 48 2.63 -0.50 -12.89
CA SER A 48 2.61 -1.97 -13.09
C SER A 48 1.91 -2.38 -14.39
N THR A 49 0.96 -1.57 -14.88
CA THR A 49 0.30 -1.80 -16.17
C THR A 49 1.27 -1.61 -17.32
N LEU A 50 2.10 -0.55 -17.27
CA LEU A 50 3.16 -0.31 -18.26
C LEU A 50 4.15 -1.47 -18.28
N LEU A 51 4.66 -1.91 -17.12
CA LEU A 51 5.57 -3.07 -17.04
C LEU A 51 4.95 -4.34 -17.63
N LYS A 52 3.67 -4.62 -17.32
CA LYS A 52 2.93 -5.76 -17.89
C LYS A 52 2.78 -5.65 -19.41
N GLY A 53 2.65 -4.44 -19.94
CA GLY A 53 2.64 -4.16 -21.37
C GLY A 53 3.96 -4.49 -22.04
N ILE A 54 5.06 -4.03 -21.46
CA ILE A 54 6.43 -4.29 -21.94
C ILE A 54 6.74 -5.80 -21.93
N CYS A 55 6.36 -6.49 -20.87
CA CYS A 55 6.53 -7.96 -20.77
C CYS A 55 5.63 -8.77 -21.71
N GLY A 56 4.64 -8.18 -22.38
CA GLY A 56 3.67 -8.90 -23.19
C GLY A 56 2.61 -9.68 -22.39
N LEU A 57 2.46 -9.40 -21.10
CA LEU A 57 1.40 -9.94 -20.23
C LEU A 57 0.03 -9.31 -20.52
N VAL A 58 0.03 -8.03 -20.87
CA VAL A 58 -1.15 -7.28 -21.30
C VAL A 58 -0.82 -6.59 -22.63
N ARG A 59 -1.68 -6.72 -23.62
CA ARG A 59 -1.42 -6.10 -24.94
C ARG A 59 -1.87 -4.65 -24.97
N PRO A 60 -1.02 -3.73 -25.44
CA PRO A 60 -1.44 -2.36 -25.71
C PRO A 60 -2.60 -2.30 -26.73
N LYS A 61 -3.54 -1.40 -26.53
CA LYS A 61 -4.60 -1.11 -27.51
C LYS A 61 -4.07 -0.27 -28.67
N ARG A 62 -3.12 0.63 -28.37
CA ARG A 62 -2.43 1.50 -29.35
C ARG A 62 -0.98 1.66 -28.93
N GLY A 63 -0.17 2.16 -29.84
CA GLY A 63 1.25 2.39 -29.62
C GLY A 63 2.12 1.19 -29.96
N THR A 64 3.42 1.34 -29.77
CA THR A 64 4.43 0.31 -30.05
C THR A 64 5.42 0.18 -28.90
N VAL A 65 5.84 -1.07 -28.67
CA VAL A 65 6.94 -1.42 -27.75
C VAL A 65 8.06 -2.02 -28.58
N GLU A 66 9.25 -1.41 -28.52
CA GLU A 66 10.45 -1.86 -29.21
C GLU A 66 11.53 -2.22 -28.19
N PHE A 67 12.18 -3.35 -28.36
CA PHE A 67 13.31 -3.79 -27.56
C PHE A 67 14.49 -4.11 -28.48
N LYS A 68 15.64 -3.45 -28.28
CA LYS A 68 16.81 -3.54 -29.18
C LYS A 68 16.47 -3.21 -30.64
N GLY A 69 15.59 -2.24 -30.89
CA GLY A 69 15.13 -1.89 -32.23
C GLY A 69 14.13 -2.86 -32.85
N GLU A 70 13.78 -3.98 -32.19
CA GLU A 70 12.76 -4.92 -32.66
C GLU A 70 11.40 -4.64 -32.03
N ASN A 71 10.36 -4.61 -32.85
CA ASN A 71 8.99 -4.43 -32.36
C ASN A 71 8.49 -5.68 -31.65
N ILE A 72 8.23 -5.59 -30.34
CA ILE A 72 7.78 -6.68 -29.48
C ILE A 72 6.31 -6.53 -29.04
N THR A 73 5.60 -5.51 -29.51
CA THR A 73 4.24 -5.11 -29.05
C THR A 73 3.24 -6.26 -28.98
N LYS A 74 3.33 -7.19 -29.93
CA LYS A 74 2.37 -8.31 -30.05
C LYS A 74 2.92 -9.66 -29.56
N LEU A 75 4.14 -9.68 -29.04
CA LEU A 75 4.77 -10.91 -28.58
C LEU A 75 4.15 -11.39 -27.25
N ALA A 76 4.17 -12.68 -27.03
CA ALA A 76 3.74 -13.28 -25.78
C ALA A 76 4.86 -13.16 -24.72
N ALA A 77 4.50 -13.21 -23.44
CA ALA A 77 5.43 -12.99 -22.33
C ALA A 77 6.61 -13.97 -22.28
N ASP A 78 6.43 -15.23 -22.68
CA ASP A 78 7.50 -16.20 -22.76
C ASP A 78 8.52 -15.85 -23.87
N VAL A 79 8.07 -15.24 -24.94
CA VAL A 79 8.94 -14.80 -26.05
C VAL A 79 9.72 -13.54 -25.66
N THR A 80 9.09 -12.58 -24.99
CA THR A 80 9.77 -11.37 -24.49
C THR A 80 10.82 -11.72 -23.43
N ALA A 81 10.50 -12.66 -22.54
CA ALA A 81 11.44 -13.16 -21.54
C ALA A 81 12.66 -13.84 -22.17
N ARG A 82 12.47 -14.65 -23.23
CA ARG A 82 13.59 -15.26 -23.99
C ARG A 82 14.47 -14.23 -24.69
N ARG A 83 13.98 -13.01 -24.94
CA ARG A 83 14.74 -11.91 -25.53
C ARG A 83 15.56 -11.12 -24.53
N GLY A 84 15.44 -11.44 -23.25
CA GLY A 84 16.22 -10.83 -22.19
C GLY A 84 15.46 -9.80 -21.37
N ILE A 85 14.11 -9.81 -21.38
CA ILE A 85 13.28 -8.97 -20.51
C ILE A 85 12.86 -9.79 -19.29
N GLY A 86 13.36 -9.45 -18.10
CA GLY A 86 12.97 -10.02 -16.82
C GLY A 86 12.04 -9.10 -16.04
N MET A 87 11.10 -9.66 -15.30
CA MET A 87 10.22 -8.90 -14.42
C MET A 87 10.11 -9.59 -13.05
N MET A 88 10.34 -8.83 -12.01
CA MET A 88 9.94 -9.16 -10.66
C MET A 88 8.60 -8.45 -10.39
N PRO A 89 7.47 -9.16 -10.38
CA PRO A 89 6.16 -8.53 -10.13
C PRO A 89 6.00 -8.15 -8.66
N GLY A 90 5.22 -7.11 -8.38
CA GLY A 90 4.86 -6.71 -7.02
C GLY A 90 4.06 -7.78 -6.28
N GLY A 91 4.17 -7.79 -4.96
CA GLY A 91 3.54 -8.74 -4.08
C GLY A 91 4.31 -10.07 -3.96
N LYS A 92 3.59 -11.17 -3.67
CA LYS A 92 4.22 -12.50 -3.46
C LYS A 92 4.54 -13.17 -4.80
N ALA A 93 5.68 -12.82 -5.39
CA ALA A 93 6.16 -13.36 -6.67
C ALA A 93 6.84 -14.76 -6.52
N ILE A 94 6.37 -15.58 -5.59
CA ILE A 94 6.91 -16.90 -5.27
C ILE A 94 5.80 -17.95 -5.22
N PHE A 95 6.18 -19.22 -5.35
CA PHE A 95 5.29 -20.36 -5.10
C PHE A 95 5.45 -20.80 -3.64
N PRO A 96 4.54 -20.43 -2.73
CA PRO A 96 4.73 -20.62 -1.28
C PRO A 96 4.77 -22.09 -0.86
N THR A 97 4.17 -22.99 -1.65
CA THR A 97 4.12 -24.43 -1.42
C THR A 97 5.33 -25.18 -1.99
N LEU A 98 6.21 -24.51 -2.72
CA LEU A 98 7.46 -25.06 -3.22
C LEU A 98 8.62 -24.62 -2.31
N SER A 99 9.67 -25.45 -2.26
CA SER A 99 10.93 -25.07 -1.62
C SER A 99 11.64 -23.92 -2.36
N VAL A 100 12.63 -23.31 -1.72
CA VAL A 100 13.50 -22.30 -2.35
C VAL A 100 14.14 -22.87 -3.62
N ALA A 101 14.73 -24.07 -3.55
CA ALA A 101 15.37 -24.72 -4.70
C ALA A 101 14.38 -25.00 -5.84
N GLU A 102 13.14 -25.39 -5.52
CA GLU A 102 12.10 -25.62 -6.52
C GLU A 102 11.61 -24.32 -7.16
N ASN A 103 11.48 -23.23 -6.39
CA ASN A 103 11.15 -21.91 -6.92
C ASN A 103 12.20 -21.46 -7.95
N LEU A 104 13.49 -21.52 -7.61
CA LEU A 104 14.57 -21.17 -8.54
C LEU A 104 14.58 -22.07 -9.78
N ARG A 105 14.32 -23.38 -9.64
CA ARG A 105 14.20 -24.30 -10.77
C ARG A 105 13.01 -23.94 -11.67
N MET A 106 11.86 -23.54 -11.09
CA MET A 106 10.70 -23.10 -11.85
C MET A 106 10.99 -21.79 -12.60
N ALA A 107 11.70 -20.85 -11.98
CA ALA A 107 12.11 -19.61 -12.62
C ALA A 107 13.02 -19.84 -13.85
N ALA A 108 13.85 -20.87 -13.82
CA ALA A 108 14.71 -21.27 -14.95
C ALA A 108 13.97 -22.06 -16.04
N TRP A 109 12.63 -22.23 -15.97
CA TRP A 109 11.89 -23.08 -16.91
C TRP A 109 12.12 -22.75 -18.39
N LEU A 110 12.24 -21.46 -18.72
CA LEU A 110 12.46 -20.99 -20.10
C LEU A 110 13.83 -21.41 -20.68
N VAL A 111 14.82 -21.63 -19.82
CA VAL A 111 16.21 -21.97 -20.17
C VAL A 111 16.59 -23.38 -19.74
N ARG A 112 15.65 -24.21 -19.30
CA ARG A 112 15.85 -25.55 -18.71
C ARG A 112 16.59 -26.54 -19.59
N GLU A 113 16.60 -26.32 -20.91
CA GLU A 113 17.29 -27.20 -21.86
C GLU A 113 18.82 -27.09 -21.76
N ASN A 114 19.34 -25.97 -21.23
CA ASN A 114 20.75 -25.76 -20.98
C ASN A 114 21.06 -25.93 -19.49
N ALA A 115 21.30 -27.17 -19.07
CA ALA A 115 21.54 -27.50 -17.66
C ALA A 115 22.77 -26.79 -17.07
N ALA A 116 23.81 -26.58 -17.85
CA ALA A 116 25.02 -25.87 -17.40
C ALA A 116 24.70 -24.38 -17.09
N TYR A 117 23.94 -23.75 -17.98
CA TYR A 117 23.48 -22.36 -17.77
C TYR A 117 22.60 -22.23 -16.53
N VAL A 118 21.67 -23.18 -16.33
CA VAL A 118 20.77 -23.15 -15.15
C VAL A 118 21.55 -23.28 -13.86
N GLU A 119 22.54 -24.20 -13.83
CA GLU A 119 23.40 -24.41 -12.66
C GLU A 119 24.22 -23.16 -12.33
N GLU A 120 24.86 -22.58 -13.34
CA GLU A 120 25.67 -21.38 -13.21
C GLU A 120 24.82 -20.18 -12.76
N ALA A 121 23.61 -19.97 -13.33
CA ALA A 121 22.69 -18.93 -12.89
C ALA A 121 22.22 -19.14 -11.44
N ARG A 122 21.99 -20.39 -11.05
CA ARG A 122 21.62 -20.72 -9.68
C ARG A 122 22.74 -20.42 -8.68
N GLU A 123 23.98 -20.80 -9.00
CA GLU A 123 25.14 -20.50 -8.16
C GLU A 123 25.33 -18.99 -8.01
N GLU A 124 25.14 -18.23 -9.09
CA GLU A 124 25.20 -16.78 -9.10
C GLU A 124 24.14 -16.17 -8.16
N VAL A 125 22.88 -16.60 -8.27
CA VAL A 125 21.78 -16.16 -7.39
C VAL A 125 22.07 -16.50 -5.93
N LEU A 126 22.56 -17.72 -5.64
CA LEU A 126 22.89 -18.11 -4.27
C LEU A 126 24.12 -17.37 -3.73
N SER A 127 25.01 -16.88 -4.59
CA SER A 127 26.13 -16.01 -4.16
C SER A 127 25.64 -14.59 -3.80
N LEU A 128 24.64 -14.08 -4.50
CA LEU A 128 23.99 -12.79 -4.20
C LEU A 128 23.12 -12.88 -2.94
N PHE A 129 22.50 -14.03 -2.69
CA PHE A 129 21.62 -14.28 -1.56
C PHE A 129 22.03 -15.53 -0.77
N PRO A 130 23.12 -15.49 0.05
CA PRO A 130 23.61 -16.66 0.79
C PRO A 130 22.56 -17.28 1.72
N VAL A 131 21.65 -16.47 2.27
CA VAL A 131 20.54 -16.93 3.13
C VAL A 131 19.64 -17.94 2.42
N LEU A 132 19.39 -17.78 1.10
CA LEU A 132 18.60 -18.71 0.30
C LEU A 132 19.31 -20.05 0.15
N GLY A 133 20.65 -20.03 0.07
CA GLY A 133 21.47 -21.26 0.02
C GLY A 133 21.34 -22.08 1.30
N HIS A 134 21.33 -21.44 2.48
CA HIS A 134 21.14 -22.10 3.77
C HIS A 134 19.71 -22.64 3.96
N ARG A 135 18.71 -22.09 3.27
CA ARG A 135 17.30 -22.44 3.38
C ARG A 135 16.73 -23.13 2.15
N ARG A 136 17.61 -23.68 1.30
CA ARG A 136 17.25 -24.24 -0.02
C ARG A 136 16.11 -25.24 -0.01
N ASP A 137 15.98 -26.04 1.04
CA ASP A 137 14.98 -27.10 1.17
C ASP A 137 13.74 -26.63 1.99
N GLN A 138 13.74 -25.37 2.49
CA GLN A 138 12.61 -24.80 3.21
C GLN A 138 11.51 -24.37 2.22
N MET A 139 10.25 -24.58 2.60
CA MET A 139 9.08 -24.05 1.87
C MET A 139 9.14 -22.53 1.82
N ALA A 140 8.95 -21.95 0.63
CA ALA A 140 9.04 -20.51 0.44
C ALA A 140 8.00 -19.72 1.25
N GLY A 141 6.83 -20.31 1.51
CA GLY A 141 5.82 -19.71 2.37
C GLY A 141 6.23 -19.54 3.84
N ASN A 142 7.25 -20.28 4.30
CA ASN A 142 7.78 -20.22 5.67
C ASN A 142 8.99 -19.27 5.83
N LEU A 143 9.39 -18.61 4.76
CA LEU A 143 10.43 -17.58 4.79
C LEU A 143 9.85 -16.27 5.37
N SER A 144 10.72 -15.45 5.96
CA SER A 144 10.35 -14.07 6.31
C SER A 144 9.99 -13.26 5.06
N GLY A 145 9.26 -12.15 5.20
CA GLY A 145 8.90 -11.30 4.06
C GLY A 145 10.11 -10.84 3.25
N GLY A 146 11.20 -10.47 3.90
CA GLY A 146 12.45 -10.10 3.24
C GLY A 146 13.10 -11.24 2.47
N GLU A 147 13.15 -12.45 3.05
CA GLU A 147 13.68 -13.64 2.36
C GLU A 147 12.79 -14.06 1.17
N GLN A 148 11.47 -13.88 1.28
CA GLN A 148 10.53 -14.07 0.16
C GLN A 148 10.83 -13.10 -0.99
N GLN A 149 11.15 -11.84 -0.67
CA GLN A 149 11.50 -10.83 -1.66
C GLN A 149 12.87 -11.10 -2.30
N MET A 150 13.86 -11.56 -1.51
CA MET A 150 15.16 -12.04 -2.02
C MET A 150 14.97 -13.22 -2.97
N LEU A 151 14.07 -14.16 -2.65
CA LEU A 151 13.74 -15.29 -3.52
C LEU A 151 13.05 -14.83 -4.81
N ALA A 152 12.16 -13.85 -4.74
CA ALA A 152 11.49 -13.27 -5.90
C ALA A 152 12.48 -12.58 -6.85
N LEU A 153 13.38 -11.75 -6.30
CA LEU A 153 14.44 -11.11 -7.09
C LEU A 153 15.41 -12.15 -7.67
N GLY A 154 15.85 -13.11 -6.85
CA GLY A 154 16.69 -14.22 -7.31
C GLY A 154 16.04 -15.03 -8.44
N SER A 155 14.72 -15.28 -8.36
CA SER A 155 13.96 -15.95 -9.41
C SER A 155 13.95 -15.15 -10.71
N ALA A 156 13.79 -13.82 -10.66
CA ALA A 156 13.86 -12.97 -11.85
C ALA A 156 15.26 -12.98 -12.50
N LEU A 157 16.32 -13.15 -11.70
CA LEU A 157 17.70 -13.21 -12.17
C LEU A 157 18.09 -14.56 -12.79
N MET A 158 17.33 -15.64 -12.57
CA MET A 158 17.64 -16.98 -13.12
C MET A 158 17.73 -17.01 -14.65
N THR A 159 17.08 -16.08 -15.35
CA THR A 159 17.16 -15.95 -16.81
C THR A 159 18.24 -14.98 -17.29
N ARG A 160 19.02 -14.38 -16.38
CA ARG A 160 20.05 -13.35 -16.67
C ARG A 160 19.53 -12.29 -17.65
N PRO A 161 18.50 -11.51 -17.26
CA PRO A 161 17.87 -10.55 -18.16
C PRO A 161 18.82 -9.40 -18.50
N GLU A 162 18.72 -8.86 -19.72
CA GLU A 162 19.40 -7.62 -20.12
C GLU A 162 18.65 -6.38 -19.62
N LEU A 163 17.31 -6.50 -19.52
CA LEU A 163 16.42 -5.52 -18.89
C LEU A 163 15.69 -6.21 -17.74
N LEU A 164 15.97 -5.78 -16.52
CA LEU A 164 15.28 -6.22 -15.32
C LEU A 164 14.29 -5.15 -14.88
N MET A 165 13.03 -5.50 -14.79
CA MET A 165 11.98 -4.62 -14.26
C MET A 165 11.53 -5.12 -12.90
N ILE A 166 11.56 -4.24 -11.89
CA ILE A 166 11.25 -4.54 -10.50
C ILE A 166 10.03 -3.71 -10.10
N ASP A 167 8.96 -4.38 -9.69
CA ASP A 167 7.72 -3.74 -9.23
C ASP A 167 7.64 -3.83 -7.71
N GLU A 168 7.81 -2.70 -7.01
CA GLU A 168 7.69 -2.55 -5.55
C GLU A 168 8.66 -3.44 -4.74
N LEU A 169 9.97 -3.14 -4.78
CA LEU A 169 11.01 -3.85 -4.04
C LEU A 169 10.88 -3.70 -2.53
N SER A 170 10.50 -2.50 -2.07
CA SER A 170 10.55 -2.08 -0.66
C SER A 170 9.27 -2.35 0.13
N LEU A 171 8.19 -2.81 -0.52
CA LEU A 171 6.86 -2.87 0.08
C LEU A 171 6.81 -3.80 1.30
N GLY A 172 6.44 -3.24 2.46
CA GLY A 172 6.23 -3.99 3.70
C GLY A 172 7.50 -4.55 4.35
N LEU A 173 8.70 -4.10 3.94
CA LEU A 173 9.97 -4.60 4.45
C LEU A 173 10.61 -3.64 5.46
N ALA A 174 11.39 -4.22 6.39
CA ALA A 174 12.22 -3.45 7.30
C ALA A 174 13.34 -2.71 6.52
N PRO A 175 13.74 -1.48 6.93
CA PRO A 175 14.74 -0.68 6.22
C PRO A 175 16.08 -1.39 6.01
N THR A 176 16.51 -2.24 6.94
CA THR A 176 17.74 -3.03 6.82
C THR A 176 17.66 -4.05 5.67
N VAL A 177 16.52 -4.70 5.49
CA VAL A 177 16.30 -5.65 4.40
C VAL A 177 16.21 -4.93 3.06
N VAL A 178 15.59 -3.74 3.04
CA VAL A 178 15.55 -2.90 1.83
C VAL A 178 16.97 -2.51 1.42
N ALA A 179 17.83 -2.10 2.37
CA ALA A 179 19.24 -1.77 2.09
C ALA A 179 20.00 -2.97 1.48
N GLU A 180 19.85 -4.18 2.05
CA GLU A 180 20.47 -5.40 1.50
C GLU A 180 20.00 -5.70 0.06
N LEU A 181 18.69 -5.55 -0.22
CA LEU A 181 18.15 -5.75 -1.56
C LEU A 181 18.67 -4.71 -2.55
N LEU A 182 18.81 -3.43 -2.13
CA LEU A 182 19.35 -2.37 -2.95
C LEU A 182 20.82 -2.62 -3.31
N GLU A 183 21.64 -3.10 -2.36
CA GLU A 183 23.04 -3.50 -2.61
C GLU A 183 23.11 -4.59 -3.70
N VAL A 184 22.21 -5.57 -3.68
CA VAL A 184 22.14 -6.60 -4.70
C VAL A 184 21.72 -6.03 -6.05
N VAL A 185 20.73 -5.13 -6.09
CA VAL A 185 20.30 -4.47 -7.33
C VAL A 185 21.44 -3.64 -7.94
N GLU A 186 22.21 -2.92 -7.10
CA GLU A 186 23.42 -2.20 -7.54
C GLU A 186 24.48 -3.15 -8.12
N GLU A 187 24.69 -4.31 -7.49
CA GLU A 187 25.64 -5.31 -8.00
C GLU A 187 25.20 -5.87 -9.35
N VAL A 188 23.90 -6.18 -9.50
CA VAL A 188 23.31 -6.65 -10.77
C VAL A 188 23.46 -5.59 -11.86
N HIS A 189 23.22 -4.32 -11.53
CA HIS A 189 23.44 -3.21 -12.45
C HIS A 189 24.93 -3.06 -12.84
N ARG A 190 25.85 -3.15 -11.88
CA ARG A 190 27.29 -3.07 -12.12
C ARG A 190 27.81 -4.18 -13.06
N ARG A 191 27.10 -5.32 -13.10
CA ARG A 191 27.36 -6.42 -14.05
C ARG A 191 26.81 -6.16 -15.46
N GLY A 192 26.14 -5.00 -15.68
CA GLY A 192 25.69 -4.53 -17.00
C GLY A 192 24.20 -4.71 -17.27
N THR A 193 23.41 -5.15 -16.28
CA THR A 193 21.95 -5.25 -16.43
C THR A 193 21.33 -3.86 -16.40
N THR A 194 20.47 -3.55 -17.37
CA THR A 194 19.63 -2.35 -17.39
C THR A 194 18.44 -2.56 -16.45
N ILE A 195 18.09 -1.55 -15.64
CA ILE A 195 17.08 -1.73 -14.61
C ILE A 195 15.99 -0.66 -14.70
N VAL A 196 14.74 -1.10 -14.61
CA VAL A 196 13.58 -0.23 -14.32
C VAL A 196 13.04 -0.62 -12.96
N ILE A 197 13.05 0.32 -12.01
CA ILE A 197 12.52 0.09 -10.69
C ILE A 197 11.25 0.93 -10.49
N VAL A 198 10.16 0.26 -10.15
CA VAL A 198 8.90 0.91 -9.75
C VAL A 198 8.89 0.99 -8.24
N GLU A 199 8.83 2.21 -7.71
CA GLU A 199 8.79 2.46 -6.29
C GLU A 199 7.77 3.54 -5.93
N GLN A 200 7.26 3.46 -4.72
CA GLN A 200 6.45 4.51 -4.11
C GLN A 200 7.33 5.45 -3.28
N SER A 201 8.42 4.92 -2.72
CA SER A 201 9.38 5.69 -1.95
C SER A 201 10.40 6.37 -2.86
N VAL A 202 10.35 7.70 -2.90
CA VAL A 202 11.32 8.52 -3.65
C VAL A 202 12.75 8.25 -3.17
N ASN A 203 12.95 8.03 -1.87
CA ASN A 203 14.26 7.74 -1.28
C ASN A 203 14.87 6.46 -1.82
N VAL A 204 14.09 5.38 -1.89
CA VAL A 204 14.55 4.10 -2.45
C VAL A 204 14.91 4.28 -3.92
N ALA A 205 14.06 5.01 -4.67
CA ALA A 205 14.29 5.28 -6.07
C ALA A 205 15.55 6.12 -6.32
N LEU A 206 15.77 7.19 -5.54
CA LEU A 206 16.91 8.11 -5.69
C LEU A 206 18.24 7.48 -5.27
N ASN A 207 18.22 6.48 -4.39
CA ASN A 207 19.43 5.75 -4.02
C ASN A 207 20.00 4.91 -5.15
N LEU A 208 19.17 4.53 -6.14
CA LEU A 208 19.57 3.67 -7.26
C LEU A 208 19.59 4.38 -8.61
N ALA A 209 18.58 5.21 -8.89
CA ALA A 209 18.33 5.73 -10.22
C ALA A 209 18.96 7.09 -10.44
N GLU A 210 19.58 7.27 -11.63
CA GLU A 210 20.05 8.58 -12.09
C GLU A 210 18.95 9.38 -12.79
N ARG A 211 17.97 8.68 -13.39
CA ARG A 211 16.80 9.27 -14.06
C ARG A 211 15.50 8.77 -13.45
N ALA A 212 14.55 9.69 -13.32
CA ALA A 212 13.21 9.40 -12.84
C ALA A 212 12.15 9.75 -13.89
N VAL A 213 11.14 8.91 -13.98
CA VAL A 213 9.92 9.12 -14.75
C VAL A 213 8.75 9.10 -13.78
N PHE A 214 8.01 10.19 -13.70
CA PHE A 214 6.85 10.29 -12.82
C PHE A 214 5.55 10.17 -13.61
N MET A 215 4.72 9.19 -13.21
CA MET A 215 3.41 8.93 -13.78
C MET A 215 2.28 9.36 -12.85
N GLU A 216 1.26 9.98 -13.45
CA GLU A 216 0.01 10.32 -12.79
C GLU A 216 -1.18 10.06 -13.71
N LYS A 217 -2.22 9.39 -13.20
CA LYS A 217 -3.47 9.12 -13.95
C LYS A 217 -3.23 8.55 -15.36
N GLY A 218 -2.27 7.64 -15.47
CA GLY A 218 -1.95 6.94 -16.72
C GLY A 218 -1.14 7.74 -17.73
N GLN A 219 -0.53 8.85 -17.35
CA GLN A 219 0.30 9.72 -18.20
C GLN A 219 1.64 10.00 -17.53
N VAL A 220 2.69 10.22 -18.34
CA VAL A 220 3.98 10.74 -17.86
C VAL A 220 3.84 12.24 -17.63
N ARG A 221 4.18 12.70 -16.41
CA ARG A 221 4.15 14.13 -16.02
C ARG A 221 5.53 14.75 -15.93
N PHE A 222 6.53 13.93 -15.65
CA PHE A 222 7.92 14.36 -15.57
C PHE A 222 8.82 13.24 -16.06
N GLU A 223 9.89 13.62 -16.74
CA GLU A 223 10.98 12.75 -17.12
C GLU A 223 12.27 13.57 -17.11
N GLY A 224 13.27 13.11 -16.36
CA GLY A 224 14.53 13.81 -16.24
C GLY A 224 15.44 13.22 -15.16
N PRO A 225 16.60 13.87 -14.90
CA PRO A 225 17.48 13.48 -13.81
C PRO A 225 16.74 13.40 -12.48
N ALA A 226 17.04 12.36 -11.69
CA ALA A 226 16.39 12.15 -10.40
C ALA A 226 16.58 13.36 -9.45
N ALA A 227 17.71 14.05 -9.55
CA ALA A 227 17.99 15.29 -8.81
C ALA A 227 17.00 16.42 -9.12
N GLU A 228 16.60 16.59 -10.39
CA GLU A 228 15.64 17.64 -10.79
C GLU A 228 14.25 17.38 -10.20
N LEU A 229 13.90 16.13 -9.94
CA LEU A 229 12.63 15.79 -9.29
C LEU A 229 12.56 16.41 -7.88
N LEU A 230 13.68 16.46 -7.17
CA LEU A 230 13.77 17.08 -5.84
C LEU A 230 13.60 18.60 -5.87
N GLU A 231 13.93 19.25 -7.00
CA GLU A 231 13.76 20.69 -7.19
C GLU A 231 12.36 21.09 -7.68
N ARG A 232 11.48 20.11 -7.89
CA ARG A 232 10.10 20.32 -8.35
C ARG A 232 9.08 20.07 -7.23
N PRO A 233 8.85 21.08 -6.35
CA PRO A 233 7.91 20.97 -5.24
C PRO A 233 6.47 20.65 -5.69
N ASP A 234 6.11 21.09 -6.91
CA ASP A 234 4.83 20.79 -7.54
C ASP A 234 4.66 19.29 -7.84
N ILE A 235 5.71 18.64 -8.37
CA ILE A 235 5.72 17.21 -8.64
C ILE A 235 5.87 16.44 -7.32
N LEU A 236 6.79 16.87 -6.44
CA LEU A 236 6.92 16.27 -5.11
C LEU A 236 5.62 16.36 -4.32
N ARG A 237 4.94 17.50 -4.35
CA ARG A 237 3.60 17.63 -3.77
C ARG A 237 2.61 16.69 -4.45
N SER A 238 2.65 16.51 -5.76
CA SER A 238 1.79 15.54 -6.43
C SER A 238 2.16 14.09 -6.11
N VAL A 239 3.43 13.77 -5.88
CA VAL A 239 3.88 12.47 -5.37
C VAL A 239 3.38 12.22 -3.93
N PHE A 240 3.46 13.27 -3.06
CA PHE A 240 3.11 13.17 -1.64
C PHE A 240 1.69 13.63 -1.32
N ILE A 241 1.12 14.52 -2.14
CA ILE A 241 -0.17 15.18 -1.88
C ILE A 241 -1.12 15.04 -3.08
N ALA A 242 -0.91 14.09 -3.98
CA ALA A 242 -1.67 13.94 -5.23
C ALA A 242 -3.18 13.87 -5.01
N GLY A 243 -3.77 14.97 -4.62
CA GLY A 243 -5.19 15.17 -4.37
C GLY A 243 -5.55 16.43 -3.59
N ALA A 244 -4.63 17.08 -2.90
CA ALA A 244 -4.96 18.26 -2.08
C ALA A 244 -5.15 19.56 -2.88
N ALA A 245 -4.91 19.58 -4.19
CA ALA A 245 -5.06 20.78 -5.03
C ALA A 245 -6.11 20.58 -6.12
N VAL A 246 -7.38 20.41 -5.73
CA VAL A 246 -8.52 20.75 -6.61
C VAL A 246 -9.37 21.78 -5.88
N GLY A 247 -8.98 23.02 -6.06
CA GLY A 247 -9.77 24.12 -5.52
C GLY A 247 -9.20 25.48 -5.87
N THR A 248 -8.98 25.81 -7.13
CA THR A 248 -9.13 27.16 -7.70
C THR A 248 -8.79 27.09 -9.20
N GLY A 249 -9.76 26.83 -10.04
CA GLY A 249 -9.63 26.93 -11.49
C GLY A 249 -10.85 26.29 -12.15
N GLU A 250 -11.68 27.11 -12.78
CA GLU A 250 -12.84 26.68 -13.54
C GLU A 250 -12.47 25.57 -14.52
N ALA A 251 -13.00 24.35 -14.28
CA ALA A 251 -13.01 23.26 -15.23
C ALA A 251 -14.42 23.09 -15.81
N PRO A 252 -14.56 22.80 -17.12
CA PRO A 252 -15.88 22.55 -17.72
C PRO A 252 -16.50 21.31 -17.11
N ALA A 253 -17.77 21.41 -16.77
CA ALA A 253 -18.57 20.40 -16.10
C ALA A 253 -18.51 19.03 -16.80
N PRO A 254 -18.13 17.94 -16.11
CA PRO A 254 -18.33 16.61 -16.64
C PRO A 254 -19.82 16.25 -16.56
N ALA A 255 -20.29 15.65 -17.63
CA ALA A 255 -21.67 15.19 -17.76
C ALA A 255 -22.06 14.27 -16.60
N GLN A 256 -22.93 14.76 -15.74
CA GLN A 256 -23.58 14.01 -14.67
C GLN A 256 -24.46 12.91 -15.28
N ARG A 257 -24.09 11.66 -15.13
CA ARG A 257 -24.99 10.52 -15.28
C ARG A 257 -24.90 9.57 -14.10
N ASN A 258 -25.91 9.69 -13.24
CA ASN A 258 -26.53 8.63 -12.45
C ASN A 258 -25.70 7.89 -11.38
N LEU A 259 -25.13 8.62 -10.40
CA LEU A 259 -24.97 8.12 -9.04
C LEU A 259 -25.66 9.04 -8.00
N ARG A 260 -26.48 9.99 -8.48
CA ARG A 260 -27.23 10.93 -7.62
C ARG A 260 -28.68 10.52 -7.37
N ALA A 261 -29.06 9.29 -7.62
CA ALA A 261 -30.47 8.86 -7.49
C ALA A 261 -30.78 8.06 -6.22
N VAL A 262 -29.86 7.97 -5.25
CA VAL A 262 -30.12 7.31 -3.96
C VAL A 262 -29.63 8.12 -2.75
N VAL A 263 -29.31 9.38 -2.90
CA VAL A 263 -29.02 10.22 -1.73
C VAL A 263 -29.89 11.47 -1.81
N SER A 264 -30.72 11.60 -0.82
CA SER A 264 -31.32 12.83 -0.31
C SER A 264 -32.79 13.03 -0.61
N GLU A 265 -33.58 12.86 0.39
CA GLU A 265 -34.59 13.89 0.65
C GLU A 265 -33.86 15.23 0.94
N PRO A 266 -34.26 16.34 0.32
CA PRO A 266 -33.61 17.63 0.54
C PRO A 266 -34.00 18.17 1.90
N GLY A 267 -33.09 18.14 2.88
CA GLY A 267 -33.30 18.80 4.15
C GLY A 267 -32.56 18.33 5.38
N SER A 268 -31.70 17.31 5.35
CA SER A 268 -30.83 17.04 6.50
C SER A 268 -29.39 17.40 6.15
N GLU A 269 -28.95 18.59 6.54
CA GLU A 269 -27.54 18.85 6.77
C GLU A 269 -27.07 17.83 7.81
N LEU A 270 -26.10 16.95 7.44
CA LEU A 270 -25.38 16.14 8.41
C LEU A 270 -24.65 17.13 9.32
N VAL A 271 -25.23 17.40 10.48
CA VAL A 271 -24.54 18.15 11.54
C VAL A 271 -23.50 17.22 12.09
N GLU A 272 -22.24 17.39 11.68
CA GLU A 272 -21.11 16.71 12.30
C GLU A 272 -21.15 17.00 13.80
N PRO A 273 -21.20 15.98 14.68
CA PRO A 273 -21.14 16.24 16.10
C PRO A 273 -19.81 16.93 16.40
N PRO A 274 -19.79 18.01 17.19
CA PRO A 274 -18.56 18.71 17.50
C PRO A 274 -17.59 17.74 18.18
N VAL A 275 -16.31 17.75 17.74
CA VAL A 275 -15.24 17.03 18.43
C VAL A 275 -15.25 17.48 19.90
N SER A 276 -15.37 16.52 20.79
CA SER A 276 -15.45 16.78 22.23
C SER A 276 -14.04 16.75 22.83
N ASP A 277 -13.74 17.63 23.78
CA ASP A 277 -12.47 17.62 24.53
C ASP A 277 -12.21 16.33 25.33
N LYS A 278 -13.14 15.37 25.29
CA LYS A 278 -13.04 14.11 26.01
C LYS A 278 -12.13 13.13 25.28
N VAL A 279 -10.99 12.82 25.88
CA VAL A 279 -10.06 11.79 25.39
C VAL A 279 -10.68 10.41 25.55
N VAL A 280 -10.74 9.64 24.45
CA VAL A 280 -11.26 8.26 24.42
C VAL A 280 -10.15 7.21 24.28
N LEU A 281 -9.00 7.60 23.73
CA LEU A 281 -7.80 6.77 23.68
C LEU A 281 -6.59 7.66 23.98
N ALA A 282 -5.68 7.21 24.85
CA ALA A 282 -4.41 7.89 25.08
C ALA A 282 -3.26 6.87 25.11
N CYS A 283 -2.20 7.18 24.38
CA CYS A 283 -0.92 6.52 24.43
C CYS A 283 0.06 7.42 25.20
N GLN A 284 0.68 6.91 26.24
CA GLN A 284 1.59 7.67 27.10
C GLN A 284 2.96 7.00 27.08
N SER A 285 3.93 7.62 26.40
CA SER A 285 5.32 7.21 26.26
C SER A 285 5.45 5.73 25.89
N VAL A 286 4.67 5.29 24.89
CA VAL A 286 4.61 3.88 24.47
C VAL A 286 5.94 3.47 23.83
N VAL A 287 6.52 2.38 24.31
CA VAL A 287 7.77 1.81 23.80
C VAL A 287 7.56 0.37 23.37
N LYS A 288 8.06 0.02 22.18
CA LYS A 288 8.11 -1.36 21.69
C LYS A 288 9.46 -1.67 21.05
N ARG A 289 10.05 -2.81 21.46
CA ARG A 289 11.35 -3.27 20.98
C ARG A 289 11.27 -4.69 20.45
N PHE A 290 12.03 -4.94 19.39
CA PHE A 290 12.23 -6.27 18.83
C PHE A 290 13.73 -6.57 18.82
N GLY A 291 14.22 -7.30 19.83
CA GLY A 291 15.65 -7.51 20.01
C GLY A 291 16.40 -6.18 20.18
N GLY A 292 17.28 -5.86 19.25
CA GLY A 292 18.06 -4.61 19.26
C GLY A 292 17.37 -3.42 18.59
N ILE A 293 16.20 -3.62 17.95
CA ILE A 293 15.48 -2.58 17.19
C ILE A 293 14.39 -1.98 18.06
N VAL A 294 14.35 -0.65 18.17
CA VAL A 294 13.25 0.09 18.78
C VAL A 294 12.26 0.46 17.70
N ALA A 295 11.11 -0.19 17.69
CA ALA A 295 10.07 0.01 16.65
C ALA A 295 9.09 1.12 17.02
N VAL A 296 8.88 1.37 18.32
CA VAL A 296 8.15 2.52 18.87
C VAL A 296 8.98 3.06 20.03
N ASP A 297 9.27 4.34 20.03
CA ASP A 297 10.18 4.98 20.99
C ASP A 297 9.52 6.19 21.66
N GLY A 298 8.82 5.92 22.77
CA GLY A 298 8.19 6.95 23.58
C GLY A 298 7.03 7.67 22.86
N ALA A 299 6.23 6.95 22.08
CA ALA A 299 5.13 7.58 21.36
C ALA A 299 4.03 8.06 22.34
N ASP A 300 3.76 9.37 22.29
CA ASP A 300 2.64 10.04 22.96
C ASP A 300 1.63 10.47 21.91
N PHE A 301 0.37 10.10 22.09
CA PHE A 301 -0.71 10.59 21.26
C PHE A 301 -2.06 10.32 21.94
N ASP A 302 -3.06 11.14 21.68
CA ASP A 302 -4.41 10.97 22.16
C ASP A 302 -5.44 11.09 21.03
N LEU A 303 -6.63 10.51 21.25
CA LEU A 303 -7.78 10.56 20.35
C LEU A 303 -8.97 11.09 21.12
N HIS A 304 -9.61 12.11 20.59
CA HIS A 304 -10.79 12.71 21.18
C HIS A 304 -12.09 12.06 20.69
N GLN A 305 -13.15 12.23 21.43
CA GLN A 305 -14.44 11.66 21.06
C GLN A 305 -14.98 12.30 19.77
N GLY A 306 -15.30 11.46 18.78
CA GLY A 306 -15.77 11.86 17.47
C GLY A 306 -14.67 12.32 16.51
N GLU A 307 -13.40 12.31 16.94
CA GLU A 307 -12.24 12.72 16.13
C GLU A 307 -11.81 11.62 15.17
N ILE A 308 -11.35 12.01 13.98
CA ILE A 308 -10.68 11.17 13.01
C ILE A 308 -9.21 11.59 12.95
N VAL A 309 -8.30 10.74 13.45
CA VAL A 309 -6.85 10.98 13.46
C VAL A 309 -6.16 10.12 12.41
N GLY A 310 -5.37 10.75 11.55
CA GLY A 310 -4.51 10.09 10.58
C GLY A 310 -3.11 9.83 11.15
N LEU A 311 -2.67 8.58 11.15
CA LEU A 311 -1.33 8.18 11.55
C LEU A 311 -0.47 8.01 10.29
N ILE A 312 0.44 8.95 10.02
CA ILE A 312 1.25 9.01 8.81
C ILE A 312 2.74 8.77 9.10
N GLY A 313 3.51 8.48 8.08
CA GLY A 313 4.96 8.24 8.13
C GLY A 313 5.39 7.23 7.06
N HIS A 314 6.68 7.18 6.75
CA HIS A 314 7.21 6.22 5.77
C HIS A 314 7.04 4.76 6.25
N ASN A 315 7.28 3.80 5.35
CA ASN A 315 7.29 2.39 5.71
C ASN A 315 8.43 2.11 6.72
N GLY A 316 8.10 1.39 7.80
CA GLY A 316 9.03 1.17 8.91
C GLY A 316 9.06 2.28 9.97
N ALA A 317 8.27 3.36 9.84
CA ALA A 317 8.17 4.41 10.85
C ALA A 317 7.57 3.95 12.21
N GLY A 318 7.01 2.73 12.28
CA GLY A 318 6.43 2.17 13.51
C GLY A 318 4.91 2.26 13.62
N LYS A 319 4.20 2.74 12.59
CA LYS A 319 2.73 2.94 12.59
C LYS A 319 1.93 1.67 12.94
N THR A 320 2.10 0.61 12.15
CA THR A 320 1.42 -0.68 12.39
C THR A 320 1.82 -1.28 13.74
N THR A 321 3.10 -1.16 14.14
CA THR A 321 3.57 -1.62 15.45
C THR A 321 2.88 -0.86 16.59
N LEU A 322 2.73 0.46 16.48
CA LEU A 322 1.98 1.26 17.47
C LEU A 322 0.51 0.83 17.51
N MET A 323 -0.12 0.64 16.36
CA MET A 323 -1.50 0.17 16.27
C MET A 323 -1.68 -1.25 16.86
N ASP A 324 -0.70 -2.15 16.66
CA ASP A 324 -0.65 -3.48 17.28
C ASP A 324 -0.53 -3.39 18.81
N CYS A 325 0.24 -2.43 19.32
CA CYS A 325 0.32 -2.16 20.75
C CYS A 325 -1.02 -1.64 21.29
N ILE A 326 -1.65 -0.67 20.59
CA ILE A 326 -2.95 -0.09 20.98
C ILE A 326 -4.04 -1.16 21.01
N SER A 327 -4.06 -2.07 20.04
CA SER A 327 -5.07 -3.14 19.97
C SER A 327 -4.75 -4.36 20.84
N GLY A 328 -3.54 -4.43 21.45
CA GLY A 328 -3.13 -5.51 22.34
C GLY A 328 -2.59 -6.76 21.66
N PHE A 329 -2.39 -6.74 20.34
CA PHE A 329 -1.73 -7.83 19.61
C PHE A 329 -0.24 -7.88 19.93
N LEU A 330 0.37 -6.73 20.24
CA LEU A 330 1.73 -6.63 20.77
C LEU A 330 1.70 -6.05 22.18
N ARG A 331 2.39 -6.71 23.10
CA ARG A 331 2.61 -6.17 24.44
C ARG A 331 3.65 -5.05 24.37
N VAL A 332 3.38 -3.92 25.00
CA VAL A 332 4.32 -2.82 25.13
C VAL A 332 5.47 -3.20 26.07
N ASP A 333 6.65 -2.63 25.84
CA ASP A 333 7.82 -2.82 26.70
C ASP A 333 7.96 -1.64 27.69
N GLY A 334 7.21 -0.54 27.45
CA GLY A 334 7.12 0.62 28.33
C GLY A 334 5.96 1.51 27.95
N GLY A 335 5.60 2.43 28.83
CA GLY A 335 4.47 3.34 28.64
C GLY A 335 3.12 2.76 29.04
N ARG A 336 2.04 3.46 28.70
CA ARG A 336 0.66 3.08 29.04
C ARG A 336 -0.30 3.35 27.90
N ILE A 337 -1.37 2.55 27.82
CA ILE A 337 -2.47 2.71 26.90
C ILE A 337 -3.76 2.81 27.70
N ILE A 338 -4.44 3.93 27.57
CA ILE A 338 -5.66 4.25 28.31
C ILE A 338 -6.82 4.31 27.33
N LEU A 339 -7.82 3.44 27.50
CA LEU A 339 -9.03 3.40 26.69
C LEU A 339 -10.22 3.84 27.54
N ARG A 340 -10.87 4.95 27.16
CA ARG A 340 -12.04 5.51 27.87
C ARG A 340 -11.80 5.71 29.37
N GLY A 341 -10.58 6.15 29.73
CA GLY A 341 -10.17 6.38 31.11
C GLY A 341 -9.73 5.12 31.88
N VAL A 342 -9.72 3.94 31.25
CA VAL A 342 -9.27 2.68 31.85
C VAL A 342 -7.89 2.32 31.31
N ASP A 343 -6.96 1.99 32.17
CA ASP A 343 -5.65 1.46 31.75
C ASP A 343 -5.82 0.03 31.20
N VAL A 344 -5.58 -0.12 29.91
CA VAL A 344 -5.71 -1.38 29.17
C VAL A 344 -4.37 -1.95 28.73
N THR A 345 -3.27 -1.41 29.25
CA THR A 345 -1.89 -1.72 28.82
C THR A 345 -1.63 -3.23 28.76
N ASP A 346 -2.05 -3.96 29.79
CA ASP A 346 -1.86 -5.41 29.88
C ASP A 346 -3.07 -6.25 29.38
N TRP A 347 -4.10 -5.60 28.84
CA TRP A 347 -5.28 -6.31 28.35
C TRP A 347 -4.99 -7.01 27.02
N PRO A 348 -5.38 -8.28 26.87
CA PRO A 348 -5.31 -8.97 25.58
C PRO A 348 -6.34 -8.40 24.57
N PRO A 349 -6.18 -8.65 23.25
CA PRO A 349 -7.01 -8.06 22.21
C PRO A 349 -8.52 -8.24 22.42
N HIS A 350 -8.96 -9.44 22.82
CA HIS A 350 -10.39 -9.72 23.01
C HIS A 350 -11.03 -8.90 24.13
N LEU A 351 -10.29 -8.56 25.20
CA LEU A 351 -10.81 -7.68 26.26
C LEU A 351 -10.86 -6.21 25.79
N ARG A 352 -9.93 -5.77 24.94
CA ARG A 352 -10.00 -4.43 24.34
C ARG A 352 -11.15 -4.33 23.35
N ALA A 353 -11.43 -5.39 22.60
CA ALA A 353 -12.60 -5.47 21.72
C ALA A 353 -13.92 -5.37 22.50
N THR A 354 -14.08 -6.12 23.61
CA THR A 354 -15.25 -5.96 24.49
C THR A 354 -15.28 -4.61 25.22
N GLY A 355 -14.12 -3.93 25.34
CA GLY A 355 -13.98 -2.55 25.80
C GLY A 355 -14.38 -1.49 24.77
N ALA A 356 -14.98 -1.89 23.65
CA ALA A 356 -15.45 -1.07 22.55
C ALA A 356 -14.33 -0.53 21.61
N MET A 357 -13.29 -1.33 21.36
CA MET A 357 -12.25 -1.07 20.35
C MET A 357 -12.45 -2.01 19.16
N GLY A 358 -12.69 -1.47 17.96
CA GLY A 358 -12.70 -2.21 16.70
C GLY A 358 -11.37 -2.06 15.97
N ARG A 359 -10.94 -3.09 15.24
CA ARG A 359 -9.74 -3.02 14.40
C ARG A 359 -9.94 -3.75 13.07
N SER A 360 -9.58 -3.09 11.96
CA SER A 360 -9.42 -3.73 10.66
C SER A 360 -7.99 -4.25 10.48
N PHE A 361 -7.86 -5.26 9.63
CA PHE A 361 -6.57 -5.81 9.20
C PHE A 361 -6.37 -5.57 7.71
N GLN A 362 -5.12 -5.66 7.25
CA GLN A 362 -4.78 -5.48 5.82
C GLN A 362 -5.52 -6.46 4.91
N ASP A 363 -5.76 -7.69 5.36
CA ASP A 363 -6.55 -8.69 4.63
C ASP A 363 -7.90 -8.90 5.34
N ALA A 364 -9.01 -8.69 4.62
CA ALA A 364 -10.36 -8.97 5.12
C ALA A 364 -10.55 -10.48 5.35
N MET A 365 -10.69 -10.88 6.60
CA MET A 365 -10.85 -12.27 7.04
C MET A 365 -12.33 -12.64 7.13
N LEU A 366 -13.01 -12.69 5.98
CA LEU A 366 -14.44 -13.04 5.91
C LEU A 366 -14.65 -14.54 5.68
N PHE A 367 -15.88 -15.01 5.93
CA PHE A 367 -16.30 -16.38 5.67
C PHE A 367 -16.77 -16.53 4.21
N PRO A 368 -15.96 -17.09 3.29
CA PRO A 368 -16.26 -17.04 1.85
C PRO A 368 -17.55 -17.76 1.44
N THR A 369 -18.04 -18.65 2.29
CA THR A 369 -19.24 -19.47 2.07
C THR A 369 -20.52 -18.89 2.68
N LEU A 370 -20.42 -17.77 3.41
CA LEU A 370 -21.56 -17.07 3.97
C LEU A 370 -21.93 -15.87 3.07
N THR A 371 -23.21 -15.52 3.09
CA THR A 371 -23.68 -14.28 2.47
C THR A 371 -23.20 -13.07 3.27
N VAL A 372 -23.29 -11.87 2.67
CA VAL A 372 -22.97 -10.61 3.36
C VAL A 372 -23.79 -10.47 4.64
N GLU A 373 -25.10 -10.70 4.57
CA GLU A 373 -26.02 -10.61 5.71
C GLU A 373 -25.65 -11.61 6.82
N GLU A 374 -25.40 -12.86 6.47
CA GLU A 374 -25.00 -13.90 7.43
C GLU A 374 -23.65 -13.56 8.07
N THR A 375 -22.70 -13.03 7.31
CA THR A 375 -21.37 -12.66 7.81
C THR A 375 -21.46 -11.53 8.83
N ILE A 376 -22.28 -10.50 8.58
CA ILE A 376 -22.52 -9.39 9.52
C ILE A 376 -23.29 -9.91 10.76
N ALA A 377 -24.27 -10.80 10.57
CA ALA A 377 -24.99 -11.41 11.68
C ALA A 377 -24.08 -12.21 12.63
N VAL A 378 -23.13 -13.00 12.08
CA VAL A 378 -22.11 -13.71 12.88
C VAL A 378 -21.26 -12.72 13.68
N ALA A 379 -20.86 -11.58 13.09
CA ALA A 379 -20.11 -10.55 13.82
C ALA A 379 -20.93 -9.91 14.97
N ARG A 380 -22.26 -9.91 14.88
CA ARG A 380 -23.18 -9.42 15.91
C ARG A 380 -23.45 -10.43 17.03
N GLU A 381 -23.00 -11.68 16.92
CA GLU A 381 -23.27 -12.77 17.85
C GLU A 381 -22.97 -12.44 19.33
N GLN A 382 -21.94 -11.61 19.59
CA GLN A 382 -21.61 -11.20 20.96
C GLN A 382 -22.72 -10.38 21.65
N HIS A 383 -23.64 -9.77 20.90
CA HIS A 383 -24.75 -8.94 21.39
C HIS A 383 -26.08 -9.71 21.48
N VAL A 384 -26.10 -11.00 21.14
CA VAL A 384 -27.27 -11.87 21.30
C VAL A 384 -27.62 -11.99 22.78
N ALA A 385 -28.83 -11.57 23.15
CA ALA A 385 -29.28 -11.56 24.55
C ALA A 385 -29.57 -12.96 25.09
N SER A 386 -30.07 -13.88 24.24
CA SER A 386 -30.39 -15.26 24.61
C SER A 386 -29.44 -16.23 23.91
N ARG A 387 -28.52 -16.83 24.69
CA ARG A 387 -27.54 -17.83 24.21
C ARG A 387 -27.91 -19.26 24.54
N ASP A 388 -29.16 -19.51 24.97
CA ASP A 388 -29.62 -20.85 25.27
C ASP A 388 -29.93 -21.62 23.98
N MET A 389 -29.12 -22.63 23.67
CA MET A 389 -29.31 -23.49 22.50
C MET A 389 -30.67 -24.22 22.50
N PHE A 390 -31.23 -24.55 23.67
CA PHE A 390 -32.56 -25.19 23.75
C PHE A 390 -33.66 -24.18 23.48
N ALA A 391 -33.52 -22.95 23.98
CA ALA A 391 -34.44 -21.86 23.69
C ALA A 391 -34.44 -21.51 22.19
N ALA A 392 -33.28 -21.47 21.55
CA ALA A 392 -33.13 -21.24 20.12
C ALA A 392 -33.76 -22.42 19.30
N ALA A 393 -33.45 -23.67 19.65
CA ALA A 393 -33.97 -24.84 18.94
C ALA A 393 -35.50 -24.97 19.05
N LEU A 394 -36.10 -24.52 20.16
CA LEU A 394 -37.55 -24.51 20.39
C LEU A 394 -38.23 -23.20 19.99
N GLN A 395 -37.48 -22.26 19.44
CA GLN A 395 -37.95 -20.92 19.04
C GLN A 395 -38.77 -20.23 20.14
N LEU A 396 -38.26 -20.29 21.40
CA LEU A 396 -38.93 -19.63 22.52
C LEU A 396 -38.95 -18.10 22.30
N PRO A 397 -39.98 -17.39 22.80
CA PRO A 397 -40.17 -15.96 22.54
C PRO A 397 -38.91 -15.10 22.76
N ALA A 398 -38.19 -15.32 23.85
CA ALA A 398 -36.99 -14.57 24.18
C ALA A 398 -35.83 -14.78 23.18
N SER A 399 -35.68 -15.98 22.61
CA SER A 399 -34.69 -16.29 21.58
C SER A 399 -35.11 -15.68 20.26
N PHE A 400 -36.38 -15.81 19.89
CA PHE A 400 -36.93 -15.25 18.68
C PHE A 400 -36.86 -13.70 18.66
N GLU A 401 -37.21 -13.03 19.76
CA GLU A 401 -37.06 -11.56 19.90
C GLU A 401 -35.60 -11.14 19.78
N SER A 402 -34.66 -11.90 20.37
CA SER A 402 -33.21 -11.61 20.26
C SER A 402 -32.71 -11.75 18.83
N GLU A 403 -33.15 -12.77 18.07
CA GLU A 403 -32.81 -12.95 16.66
C GLU A 403 -33.38 -11.80 15.79
N LEU A 404 -34.64 -11.40 16.04
CA LEU A 404 -35.25 -10.27 15.35
C LEU A 404 -34.47 -8.97 15.56
N GLN A 405 -33.99 -8.74 16.78
CA GLN A 405 -33.18 -7.56 17.07
C GLN A 405 -31.85 -7.60 16.30
N VAL A 406 -31.16 -8.74 16.29
CA VAL A 406 -29.92 -8.91 15.51
C VAL A 406 -30.17 -8.65 14.03
N MET A 407 -31.28 -9.17 13.47
CA MET A 407 -31.59 -8.93 12.06
C MET A 407 -31.91 -7.46 11.77
N ALA A 408 -32.55 -6.75 12.70
CA ALA A 408 -32.80 -5.30 12.57
C ALA A 408 -31.47 -4.51 12.61
N ASP A 409 -30.56 -4.85 13.51
CA ASP A 409 -29.23 -4.23 13.59
C ASP A 409 -28.39 -4.51 12.31
N VAL A 410 -28.52 -5.72 11.75
CA VAL A 410 -27.86 -6.09 10.49
C VAL A 410 -28.43 -5.29 9.31
N GLU A 411 -29.75 -5.09 9.27
CA GLU A 411 -30.39 -4.26 8.25
C GLU A 411 -29.85 -2.83 8.27
N GLU A 412 -29.78 -2.22 9.46
CA GLU A 412 -29.24 -0.87 9.64
C GLU A 412 -27.78 -0.77 9.17
N LEU A 413 -26.96 -1.80 9.45
CA LEU A 413 -25.57 -1.85 8.99
C LEU A 413 -25.47 -2.03 7.48
N VAL A 414 -26.32 -2.87 6.86
CA VAL A 414 -26.38 -3.07 5.41
C VAL A 414 -26.74 -1.76 4.70
N GLU A 415 -27.71 -1.00 5.25
CA GLU A 415 -28.09 0.32 4.74
C GLU A 415 -26.96 1.35 4.91
N LEU A 416 -26.36 1.45 6.13
CA LEU A 416 -25.26 2.37 6.42
C LEU A 416 -24.07 2.15 5.48
N MET A 417 -23.78 0.89 5.16
CA MET A 417 -22.62 0.50 4.35
C MET A 417 -22.94 0.40 2.86
N HIS A 418 -24.16 0.74 2.42
CA HIS A 418 -24.64 0.64 1.04
C HIS A 418 -24.45 -0.75 0.42
N LEU A 419 -24.74 -1.80 1.19
CA LEU A 419 -24.54 -3.20 0.81
C LEU A 419 -25.81 -3.91 0.35
N GLU A 420 -26.95 -3.22 0.17
CA GLU A 420 -28.26 -3.79 -0.16
C GLU A 420 -28.20 -4.67 -1.41
N ALA A 421 -27.49 -4.20 -2.46
CA ALA A 421 -27.34 -4.94 -3.71
C ALA A 421 -26.50 -6.23 -3.58
N TYR A 422 -25.73 -6.36 -2.49
CA TYR A 422 -24.82 -7.48 -2.24
C TYR A 422 -25.30 -8.40 -1.11
N ARG A 423 -26.39 -8.04 -0.43
CA ARG A 423 -26.89 -8.68 0.80
C ARG A 423 -26.90 -10.20 0.74
N GLN A 424 -27.40 -10.78 -0.34
CA GLN A 424 -27.55 -12.23 -0.54
C GLN A 424 -26.39 -12.86 -1.33
N LYS A 425 -25.35 -12.11 -1.68
CA LYS A 425 -24.17 -12.65 -2.36
C LYS A 425 -23.23 -13.27 -1.36
N LEU A 426 -22.55 -14.35 -1.79
CA LEU A 426 -21.47 -14.94 -1.00
C LEU A 426 -20.28 -13.97 -0.92
N THR A 427 -19.68 -13.84 0.25
CA THR A 427 -18.54 -12.93 0.44
C THR A 427 -17.34 -13.31 -0.43
N GLY A 428 -17.19 -14.61 -0.76
CA GLY A 428 -16.17 -15.10 -1.70
C GLY A 428 -16.32 -14.61 -3.13
N GLU A 429 -17.51 -14.18 -3.55
CA GLU A 429 -17.81 -13.70 -4.91
C GLU A 429 -17.62 -12.19 -5.07
N LEU A 430 -17.37 -11.47 -3.98
CA LEU A 430 -17.26 -10.01 -3.98
C LEU A 430 -15.89 -9.53 -4.46
N SER A 431 -15.86 -8.30 -5.00
CA SER A 431 -14.61 -7.60 -5.27
C SER A 431 -13.81 -7.35 -3.98
N THR A 432 -12.51 -7.10 -4.11
CA THR A 432 -11.66 -6.77 -2.94
C THR A 432 -12.20 -5.55 -2.19
N GLY A 433 -12.60 -4.49 -2.90
CA GLY A 433 -13.17 -3.29 -2.30
C GLY A 433 -14.47 -3.59 -1.56
N THR A 434 -15.41 -4.32 -2.18
CA THR A 434 -16.68 -4.69 -1.52
C THR A 434 -16.44 -5.57 -0.30
N ARG A 435 -15.47 -6.51 -0.34
CA ARG A 435 -15.10 -7.32 0.83
C ARG A 435 -14.58 -6.46 1.98
N ARG A 436 -13.81 -5.41 1.70
CA ARG A 436 -13.36 -4.44 2.71
C ARG A 436 -14.51 -3.71 3.39
N ILE A 437 -15.53 -3.32 2.61
CA ILE A 437 -16.73 -2.67 3.15
C ILE A 437 -17.50 -3.65 4.04
N VAL A 438 -17.62 -4.93 3.64
CA VAL A 438 -18.23 -5.97 4.49
C VAL A 438 -17.43 -6.22 5.77
N ASP A 439 -16.09 -6.25 5.70
CA ASP A 439 -15.22 -6.36 6.87
C ASP A 439 -15.44 -5.20 7.85
N LEU A 440 -15.50 -3.98 7.32
CA LEU A 440 -15.80 -2.80 8.13
C LEU A 440 -17.21 -2.88 8.76
N ALA A 441 -18.22 -3.38 8.03
CA ALA A 441 -19.56 -3.64 8.57
C ALA A 441 -19.52 -4.65 9.74
N CYS A 442 -18.72 -5.71 9.62
CA CYS A 442 -18.53 -6.70 10.69
C CYS A 442 -17.86 -6.10 11.93
N ILE A 443 -16.92 -5.17 11.75
CA ILE A 443 -16.29 -4.47 12.88
C ILE A 443 -17.31 -3.54 13.55
N LEU A 444 -18.09 -2.81 12.76
CA LEU A 444 -19.14 -1.91 13.27
C LEU A 444 -20.27 -2.68 13.98
N ALA A 445 -20.54 -3.92 13.57
CA ALA A 445 -21.49 -4.81 14.25
C ALA A 445 -21.13 -5.07 15.72
N GLN A 446 -19.88 -4.82 16.12
CA GLN A 446 -19.42 -4.94 17.50
C GLN A 446 -19.62 -3.65 18.34
N ASP A 447 -20.23 -2.62 17.75
CA ASP A 447 -20.48 -1.31 18.37
C ASP A 447 -19.23 -0.64 18.96
N PRO A 448 -18.14 -0.49 18.18
CA PRO A 448 -16.90 0.12 18.67
C PRO A 448 -17.10 1.60 18.97
N LYS A 449 -16.39 2.10 19.98
CA LYS A 449 -16.28 3.54 20.26
C LYS A 449 -14.94 4.12 19.79
N VAL A 450 -13.97 3.24 19.58
CA VAL A 450 -12.68 3.55 18.93
C VAL A 450 -12.48 2.54 17.80
N LEU A 451 -12.28 3.04 16.58
CA LEU A 451 -12.05 2.25 15.38
C LEU A 451 -10.63 2.47 14.89
N LEU A 452 -9.87 1.39 14.74
CA LEU A 452 -8.51 1.39 14.23
C LEU A 452 -8.51 0.80 12.82
N LEU A 453 -8.13 1.60 11.81
CA LEU A 453 -8.11 1.21 10.40
C LEU A 453 -6.68 1.18 9.87
N ASP A 454 -6.23 0.04 9.38
CA ASP A 454 -4.87 -0.15 8.82
C ASP A 454 -4.96 -0.31 7.31
N GLU A 455 -4.59 0.75 6.57
CA GLU A 455 -4.59 0.85 5.10
C GLU A 455 -5.91 0.37 4.45
N PRO A 456 -7.07 0.93 4.83
CA PRO A 456 -8.36 0.46 4.31
C PRO A 456 -8.52 0.69 2.80
N SER A 457 -7.76 1.61 2.18
CA SER A 457 -7.74 1.82 0.73
C SER A 457 -6.84 0.82 -0.02
N GLY A 458 -6.05 0.02 0.68
CA GLY A 458 -5.08 -0.91 0.10
C GLY A 458 -5.72 -1.93 -0.85
N GLY A 459 -5.28 -1.98 -2.11
CA GLY A 459 -5.80 -2.91 -3.13
C GLY A 459 -7.21 -2.59 -3.66
N VAL A 460 -7.75 -1.43 -3.32
CA VAL A 460 -9.06 -0.92 -3.74
C VAL A 460 -8.90 -0.04 -4.99
N ALA A 461 -9.88 -0.06 -5.90
CA ALA A 461 -9.84 0.79 -7.09
C ALA A 461 -10.01 2.27 -6.70
N GLN A 462 -9.36 3.19 -7.43
CA GLN A 462 -9.35 4.63 -7.11
C GLN A 462 -10.73 5.24 -6.87
N LYS A 463 -11.75 4.85 -7.67
CA LYS A 463 -13.13 5.31 -7.48
C LYS A 463 -13.76 4.84 -6.17
N GLU A 464 -13.40 3.65 -5.73
CA GLU A 464 -13.87 3.09 -4.45
C GLU A 464 -13.12 3.76 -3.29
N THR A 465 -11.84 4.13 -3.46
CA THR A 465 -11.06 4.91 -2.48
C THR A 465 -11.64 6.31 -2.30
N GLU A 466 -12.05 6.98 -3.38
CA GLU A 466 -12.71 8.30 -3.32
C GLU A 466 -14.05 8.25 -2.56
N ALA A 467 -14.75 7.12 -2.61
CA ALA A 467 -16.00 6.92 -1.86
C ALA A 467 -15.78 6.55 -0.38
N LEU A 468 -14.59 6.05 -0.02
CA LEU A 468 -14.27 5.60 1.34
C LEU A 468 -14.24 6.75 2.34
N GLY A 469 -13.68 7.91 1.98
CA GLY A 469 -13.61 9.09 2.86
C GLY A 469 -14.99 9.56 3.33
N PRO A 470 -15.94 9.87 2.44
CA PRO A 470 -17.31 10.20 2.79
C PRO A 470 -18.00 9.13 3.64
N LEU A 471 -17.81 7.83 3.32
CA LEU A 471 -18.37 6.73 4.08
C LEU A 471 -17.84 6.70 5.53
N LEU A 472 -16.52 6.87 5.73
CA LEU A 472 -15.92 6.89 7.08
C LEU A 472 -16.40 8.11 7.91
N ARG A 473 -16.61 9.27 7.28
CA ARG A 473 -17.23 10.44 7.94
C ARG A 473 -18.68 10.15 8.34
N GLU A 474 -19.46 9.52 7.46
CA GLU A 474 -20.83 9.12 7.76
C GLU A 474 -20.87 8.12 8.93
N ILE A 475 -19.98 7.13 8.94
CA ILE A 475 -19.84 6.18 10.04
C ILE A 475 -19.55 6.92 11.34
N ALA A 476 -18.53 7.79 11.38
CA ALA A 476 -18.18 8.55 12.58
C ALA A 476 -19.36 9.41 13.08
N ALA A 477 -20.07 10.09 12.17
CA ALA A 477 -21.21 10.93 12.50
C ALA A 477 -22.41 10.13 13.04
N ARG A 478 -22.75 8.99 12.44
CA ARG A 478 -23.91 8.17 12.82
C ARG A 478 -23.68 7.31 14.05
N THR A 479 -22.47 6.74 14.21
CA THR A 479 -22.15 5.84 15.32
C THR A 479 -21.52 6.54 16.53
N GLY A 480 -21.02 7.77 16.32
CA GLY A 480 -20.25 8.52 17.33
C GLY A 480 -18.93 7.86 17.68
N CYS A 481 -18.38 6.97 16.82
CA CYS A 481 -17.07 6.38 17.01
C CYS A 481 -15.96 7.35 16.62
N SER A 482 -14.82 7.25 17.31
CA SER A 482 -13.59 7.98 16.99
C SER A 482 -12.68 7.05 16.18
N ILE A 483 -11.96 7.57 15.19
CA ILE A 483 -11.22 6.77 14.23
C ILE A 483 -9.74 7.10 14.27
N VAL A 484 -8.87 6.08 14.32
CA VAL A 484 -7.45 6.18 13.99
C VAL A 484 -7.25 5.44 12.68
N ILE A 485 -6.72 6.12 11.68
CA ILE A 485 -6.49 5.55 10.35
C ILE A 485 -5.02 5.64 9.97
N ILE A 486 -4.43 4.53 9.56
CA ILE A 486 -3.15 4.49 8.84
C ILE A 486 -3.46 4.47 7.36
N GLU A 487 -2.94 5.43 6.62
CA GLU A 487 -3.11 5.52 5.18
C GLU A 487 -1.89 6.13 4.49
N HIS A 488 -1.71 5.75 3.24
CA HIS A 488 -0.68 6.30 2.36
C HIS A 488 -1.26 7.19 1.26
N ASP A 489 -2.58 7.18 1.08
CA ASP A 489 -3.30 8.09 0.18
C ASP A 489 -3.48 9.44 0.88
N MET A 490 -2.53 10.36 0.65
CA MET A 490 -2.54 11.69 1.29
C MET A 490 -3.79 12.52 0.96
N PRO A 491 -4.37 12.46 -0.25
CA PRO A 491 -5.67 13.04 -0.55
C PRO A 491 -6.78 12.56 0.37
N LEU A 492 -6.88 11.24 0.54
CA LEU A 492 -7.87 10.65 1.43
C LEU A 492 -7.64 11.13 2.87
N VAL A 493 -6.39 11.08 3.34
CA VAL A 493 -6.01 11.48 4.71
C VAL A 493 -6.28 12.96 4.96
N SER A 494 -5.84 13.85 4.06
CA SER A 494 -6.04 15.30 4.24
C SER A 494 -7.50 15.73 4.13
N GLY A 495 -8.29 15.03 3.31
CA GLY A 495 -9.73 15.29 3.18
C GLY A 495 -10.60 14.66 4.26
N LEU A 496 -10.10 13.63 4.96
CA LEU A 496 -10.85 12.85 5.94
C LEU A 496 -10.52 13.22 7.38
N CYS A 497 -9.23 13.39 7.72
CA CYS A 497 -8.77 13.51 9.09
C CYS A 497 -8.92 14.93 9.63
N ASP A 498 -9.29 15.04 10.91
CA ASP A 498 -9.32 16.30 11.64
C ASP A 498 -7.91 16.72 12.06
N ARG A 499 -7.05 15.71 12.35
CA ARG A 499 -5.68 15.88 12.82
C ARG A 499 -4.81 14.76 12.29
N LEU A 500 -3.52 15.05 12.04
CA LEU A 500 -2.50 14.08 11.69
C LEU A 500 -1.45 13.95 12.79
N VAL A 501 -0.96 12.74 12.95
CA VAL A 501 0.20 12.39 13.78
C VAL A 501 1.24 11.73 12.88
N ALA A 502 2.39 12.38 12.72
CA ALA A 502 3.47 11.89 11.87
C ALA A 502 4.51 11.15 12.72
N LEU A 503 4.83 9.91 12.31
CA LEU A 503 5.84 9.08 12.94
C LEU A 503 7.10 8.97 12.06
N GLU A 504 8.25 8.99 12.71
CA GLU A 504 9.55 8.64 12.14
C GLU A 504 10.36 7.83 13.17
N LEU A 505 10.91 6.68 12.74
CA LEU A 505 11.73 5.80 13.57
C LEU A 505 11.11 5.49 14.95
N GLY A 506 9.80 5.34 15.00
CA GLY A 506 9.05 5.01 16.21
C GLY A 506 8.63 6.18 17.08
N SER A 507 9.06 7.41 16.75
CA SER A 507 8.76 8.63 17.52
C SER A 507 7.79 9.55 16.76
N VAL A 508 6.97 10.31 17.48
CA VAL A 508 6.11 11.35 16.90
C VAL A 508 6.98 12.58 16.59
N ILE A 509 7.00 13.01 15.33
CA ILE A 509 7.79 14.16 14.86
C ILE A 509 6.97 15.41 14.58
N ALA A 510 5.69 15.26 14.32
CA ALA A 510 4.75 16.36 14.14
C ALA A 510 3.32 15.91 14.43
N GLU A 511 2.50 16.82 14.91
CA GLU A 511 1.09 16.61 15.21
C GLU A 511 0.32 17.91 15.00
N GLY A 512 -0.88 17.84 14.40
CA GLY A 512 -1.69 19.03 14.14
C GLY A 512 -2.65 18.86 12.95
N PRO A 513 -3.26 19.97 12.49
CA PRO A 513 -4.10 19.97 11.29
C PRO A 513 -3.35 19.41 10.07
N PRO A 514 -4.05 18.74 9.13
CA PRO A 514 -3.41 18.09 7.98
C PRO A 514 -2.46 18.99 7.19
N ASP A 515 -2.87 20.23 6.88
CA ASP A 515 -2.06 21.16 6.09
C ASP A 515 -0.76 21.55 6.80
N GLU A 516 -0.79 21.71 8.14
CA GLU A 516 0.39 22.05 8.93
C GLU A 516 1.37 20.88 9.00
N VAL A 517 0.87 19.67 9.28
CA VAL A 517 1.70 18.48 9.40
C VAL A 517 2.32 18.09 8.06
N LEU A 518 1.55 18.13 6.97
CA LEU A 518 2.04 17.80 5.63
C LEU A 518 3.04 18.82 5.09
N SER A 519 3.01 20.07 5.58
CA SER A 519 3.99 21.11 5.24
C SER A 519 5.17 21.17 6.22
N HIS A 520 5.16 20.39 7.30
CA HIS A 520 6.19 20.43 8.33
C HIS A 520 7.55 19.94 7.78
N PRO A 521 8.66 20.70 7.94
CA PRO A 521 9.96 20.35 7.36
C PRO A 521 10.46 18.97 7.75
N ALA A 522 10.29 18.54 9.02
CA ALA A 522 10.69 17.22 9.47
C ALA A 522 9.88 16.11 8.80
N VAL A 523 8.57 16.31 8.58
CA VAL A 523 7.71 15.34 7.89
C VAL A 523 8.13 15.23 6.43
N ILE A 524 8.34 16.34 5.74
CA ILE A 524 8.84 16.36 4.37
C ILE A 524 10.20 15.64 4.29
N ALA A 525 11.14 15.94 5.21
CA ALA A 525 12.44 15.31 5.26
C ALA A 525 12.35 13.80 5.51
N SER A 526 11.43 13.33 6.37
CA SER A 526 11.25 11.90 6.65
C SER A 526 10.80 11.12 5.42
N TYR A 527 9.99 11.71 4.56
CA TYR A 527 9.56 11.12 3.30
C TYR A 527 10.60 11.26 2.17
N LEU A 528 11.38 12.36 2.16
CA LEU A 528 12.44 12.62 1.17
C LEU A 528 13.76 11.94 1.53
N GLY A 529 14.01 11.65 2.81
CA GLY A 529 15.27 11.14 3.36
C GLY A 529 16.35 12.20 3.46
N THR A 530 17.08 12.14 4.56
CA THR A 530 18.27 12.98 4.80
C THR A 530 19.57 12.25 4.50
N ASP A 531 19.53 11.14 3.75
CA ASP A 531 20.72 10.35 3.50
C ASP A 531 21.69 11.13 2.60
N GLU A 532 22.84 11.54 3.15
CA GLU A 532 23.91 12.26 2.45
C GLU A 532 24.35 11.53 1.16
N LYS A 533 24.20 10.19 1.10
CA LYS A 533 24.48 9.40 -0.09
C LYS A 533 23.44 9.59 -1.21
N ALA A 534 22.16 9.79 -0.88
CA ALA A 534 21.13 10.09 -1.87
C ALA A 534 21.37 11.46 -2.48
N ILE A 535 21.73 12.46 -1.67
CA ILE A 535 22.06 13.82 -2.09
C ILE A 535 23.34 13.83 -2.94
N ALA A 536 24.38 13.10 -2.55
CA ALA A 536 25.64 13.04 -3.29
C ALA A 536 25.49 12.36 -4.66
N ARG A 537 24.67 11.31 -4.77
CA ARG A 537 24.37 10.62 -6.05
C ARG A 537 23.44 11.39 -6.96
N SER A 538 22.56 12.20 -6.41
CA SER A 538 21.67 13.06 -7.19
C SER A 538 22.38 14.24 -7.88
N GLY A 539 23.71 14.34 -7.76
CA GLY A 539 24.52 15.33 -8.46
C GLY A 539 24.34 16.76 -7.94
N ALA A 540 23.79 16.93 -6.76
CA ALA A 540 23.58 18.23 -6.17
C ALA A 540 24.91 18.87 -5.76
N LEU A 541 25.03 20.11 -6.17
CA LEU A 541 26.02 21.12 -5.78
C LEU A 541 27.41 20.96 -6.42
N GLY A 542 27.46 21.43 -7.65
CA GLY A 542 28.72 21.93 -8.23
C GLY A 542 29.39 22.88 -7.25
N ALA A 543 30.56 22.48 -6.75
CA ALA A 543 31.45 23.38 -6.06
C ALA A 543 31.71 24.58 -6.98
N VAL A 544 31.17 25.72 -6.62
CA VAL A 544 31.53 27.00 -7.20
C VAL A 544 33.03 27.14 -6.94
N ASN A 545 33.83 26.95 -8.01
CA ASN A 545 35.24 27.31 -8.02
C ASN A 545 35.34 28.80 -7.72
N ALA A 546 35.73 29.17 -6.51
CA ALA A 546 36.21 30.48 -6.22
C ALA A 546 37.57 30.65 -6.94
N PRO A 547 37.79 31.72 -7.70
CA PRO A 547 39.07 31.98 -8.31
C PRO A 547 40.12 32.23 -7.22
N PRO A 548 41.41 31.84 -7.43
CA PRO A 548 42.46 32.08 -6.45
C PRO A 548 42.67 33.60 -6.35
N ALA A 549 42.62 34.11 -5.15
CA ALA A 549 43.07 35.47 -4.83
C ALA A 549 44.56 35.55 -5.08
N GLY A 550 44.94 36.48 -6.00
CA GLY A 550 46.30 36.90 -6.24
C GLY A 550 46.88 37.73 -5.09
#